data_a264739a05443a05ffd586e9cf9290cd
#
_entry.id   a264739a05443a05ffd586e9cf9290cd
#
_cell.length_a   1.000
_cell.length_b   1.000
_cell.length_c   1.000
_cell.angle_alpha   90.00
_cell.angle_beta   90.00
_cell.angle_gamma   90.00
#
_symmetry.space_group_name_H-M   'P 1'
#
loop_
_entity.id
_entity.type
_entity.pdbx_description
1 polymer ?
#
loop_
_entity_poly.entity_id
_entity_poly.type
_entity_poly.pdbx_seq_one_letter_code
_entity_poly.pdbx_strand_id
1 'polypeptide(L)'
;MQAALAGRQDPTLVIIARTAALRAEGIDGTVRRVKAYAQTGVDAIWLAGGVTPEGVSAVHEAVGLPLLTGAGDMTDEFLTANGVRVAHQGHLPLAGAVKGMYDTLKALREGVAPRDLRGSMATSELMGQVTRKADYDHWIQEYMN
;
A
#
# COMPACT_ATOMS: atom_id res chain seq x y z
N MET A 1 -12.42 14.36 11.69
CA MET A 1 -11.98 13.31 12.63
C MET A 1 -12.92 13.15 13.81
N GLN A 2 -13.35 14.25 14.51
CA GLN A 2 -14.26 14.15 15.67
C GLN A 2 -15.53 13.32 15.40
N ALA A 3 -16.20 13.54 14.26
CA ALA A 3 -17.40 12.76 13.89
C ALA A 3 -17.13 11.27 13.68
N ALA A 4 -15.97 10.92 13.10
CA ALA A 4 -15.57 9.53 12.94
C ALA A 4 -15.33 8.84 14.29
N LEU A 5 -14.66 9.54 15.21
CA LEU A 5 -14.42 9.04 16.57
C LEU A 5 -15.71 8.92 17.37
N ALA A 6 -16.63 9.90 17.24
CA ALA A 6 -17.93 9.84 17.91
C ALA A 6 -18.82 8.71 17.38
N GLY A 7 -18.65 8.31 16.11
CA GLY A 7 -19.37 7.20 15.50
C GLY A 7 -18.75 5.83 15.77
N ARG A 8 -17.59 5.75 16.42
CA ARG A 8 -16.92 4.48 16.74
C ARG A 8 -17.69 3.74 17.84
N GLN A 9 -18.30 2.61 17.48
CA GLN A 9 -19.02 1.76 18.41
C GLN A 9 -18.13 0.66 19.03
N ASP A 10 -17.19 0.14 18.22
CA ASP A 10 -16.20 -0.84 18.66
C ASP A 10 -14.90 -0.11 19.07
N PRO A 11 -14.48 -0.17 20.34
CA PRO A 11 -13.26 0.49 20.81
C PRO A 11 -11.98 -0.09 20.19
N THR A 12 -12.03 -1.29 19.60
CA THR A 12 -10.89 -1.91 18.92
C THR A 12 -10.72 -1.42 17.48
N LEU A 13 -11.73 -0.72 16.92
CA LEU A 13 -11.63 -0.13 15.58
C LEU A 13 -10.63 1.01 15.57
N VAL A 14 -9.57 0.86 14.78
CA VAL A 14 -8.52 1.87 14.60
C VAL A 14 -9.00 2.97 13.64
N ILE A 15 -8.94 4.23 14.08
CA ILE A 15 -9.28 5.39 13.25
C ILE A 15 -8.01 6.15 12.90
N ILE A 16 -7.68 6.16 11.59
CA ILE A 16 -6.47 6.74 11.05
C ILE A 16 -6.78 8.04 10.32
N ALA A 17 -6.14 9.13 10.71
CA ALA A 17 -6.25 10.39 10.00
C ALA A 17 -5.30 10.43 8.80
N ARG A 18 -5.85 10.50 7.58
CA ARG A 18 -5.08 10.55 6.34
C ARG A 18 -4.91 11.99 5.85
N THR A 19 -3.70 12.34 5.42
CA THR A 19 -3.42 13.62 4.79
C THR A 19 -2.42 13.52 3.65
N ALA A 20 -2.59 14.36 2.62
CA ALA A 20 -1.63 14.58 1.54
C ALA A 20 -1.00 16.00 1.62
N ALA A 21 -1.02 16.62 2.80
CA ALA A 21 -0.61 18.00 3.00
C ALA A 21 0.88 18.24 2.72
N LEU A 22 1.76 17.22 2.85
CA LEU A 22 3.18 17.36 2.51
C LEU A 22 3.38 17.91 1.10
N ARG A 23 2.58 17.43 0.15
CA ARG A 23 2.64 17.90 -1.24
C ARG A 23 2.09 19.31 -1.43
N ALA A 24 1.05 19.68 -0.70
CA ALA A 24 0.29 20.91 -0.92
C ALA A 24 0.74 22.06 0.00
N GLU A 25 1.14 21.77 1.22
CA GLU A 25 1.37 22.74 2.31
C GLU A 25 2.79 22.66 2.88
N GLY A 26 3.62 21.72 2.38
CA GLY A 26 4.96 21.45 2.91
C GLY A 26 4.94 20.87 4.34
N ILE A 27 6.12 20.82 4.95
CA ILE A 27 6.31 20.21 6.28
C ILE A 27 5.55 20.96 7.36
N ASP A 28 5.71 22.29 7.44
CA ASP A 28 5.07 23.10 8.49
C ASP A 28 3.55 23.03 8.46
N GLY A 29 2.96 23.09 7.26
CA GLY A 29 1.51 22.94 7.07
C GLY A 29 1.03 21.56 7.50
N THR A 30 1.79 20.53 7.14
CA THR A 30 1.49 19.15 7.55
C THR A 30 1.57 18.96 9.05
N VAL A 31 2.62 19.46 9.70
CA VAL A 31 2.80 19.38 11.16
C VAL A 31 1.64 20.07 11.89
N ARG A 32 1.23 21.28 11.47
CA ARG A 32 0.05 21.94 12.05
C ARG A 32 -1.20 21.07 11.93
N ARG A 33 -1.41 20.47 10.77
CA ARG A 33 -2.58 19.62 10.47
C ARG A 33 -2.59 18.33 11.30
N VAL A 34 -1.47 17.61 11.38
CA VAL A 34 -1.41 16.36 12.14
C VAL A 34 -1.52 16.57 13.64
N LYS A 35 -1.01 17.70 14.16
CA LYS A 35 -1.25 18.11 15.56
C LYS A 35 -2.74 18.30 15.84
N ALA A 36 -3.47 18.97 14.94
CA ALA A 36 -4.91 19.11 15.07
C ALA A 36 -5.65 17.77 15.00
N TYR A 37 -5.17 16.83 14.18
CA TYR A 37 -5.73 15.46 14.13
C TYR A 37 -5.43 14.71 15.44
N ALA A 38 -4.20 14.73 15.91
CA ALA A 38 -3.82 14.07 17.17
C ALA A 38 -4.67 14.55 18.36
N GLN A 39 -4.97 15.86 18.43
CA GLN A 39 -5.84 16.43 19.45
C GLN A 39 -7.28 15.88 19.42
N THR A 40 -7.74 15.32 18.32
CA THR A 40 -9.06 14.68 18.26
C THR A 40 -9.08 13.28 18.86
N GLY A 41 -7.91 12.66 19.11
CA GLY A 41 -7.80 11.30 19.66
C GLY A 41 -7.78 10.19 18.60
N VAL A 42 -7.35 10.49 17.35
CA VAL A 42 -7.12 9.46 16.33
C VAL A 42 -5.97 8.54 16.75
N ASP A 43 -6.03 7.29 16.31
CA ASP A 43 -5.09 6.26 16.73
C ASP A 43 -3.78 6.28 15.94
N ALA A 44 -3.79 6.79 14.71
CA ALA A 44 -2.62 6.87 13.83
C ALA A 44 -2.75 7.96 12.76
N ILE A 45 -1.65 8.27 12.10
CA ILE A 45 -1.59 9.21 10.97
C ILE A 45 -1.14 8.47 9.71
N TRP A 46 -1.82 8.71 8.59
CA TRP A 46 -1.42 8.23 7.28
C TRP A 46 -0.96 9.39 6.41
N LEU A 47 0.34 9.42 6.11
CA LEU A 47 0.93 10.34 5.15
C LEU A 47 0.82 9.78 3.74
N ALA A 48 0.17 10.52 2.85
CA ALA A 48 -0.07 10.10 1.47
C ALA A 48 0.39 11.16 0.47
N GLY A 49 1.10 10.72 -0.57
CA GLY A 49 1.54 11.57 -1.68
C GLY A 49 2.59 12.63 -1.31
N GLY A 50 3.70 12.66 -2.04
CA GLY A 50 4.79 13.61 -1.81
C GLY A 50 5.51 13.43 -0.48
N VAL A 51 5.55 12.20 0.04
CA VAL A 51 6.20 11.90 1.31
C VAL A 51 7.71 11.91 1.13
N THR A 52 8.41 12.62 2.02
CA THR A 52 9.87 12.68 2.08
C THR A 52 10.37 12.22 3.45
N PRO A 53 11.63 11.77 3.58
CA PRO A 53 12.20 11.38 4.86
C PRO A 53 12.07 12.48 5.92
N GLU A 54 12.37 13.73 5.56
CA GLU A 54 12.27 14.89 6.46
C GLU A 54 10.83 15.11 6.92
N GLY A 55 9.86 14.93 6.02
CA GLY A 55 8.44 15.04 6.33
C GLY A 55 7.97 13.97 7.31
N VAL A 56 8.46 12.73 7.14
CA VAL A 56 8.16 11.62 8.08
C VAL A 56 8.72 11.90 9.46
N SER A 57 10.01 12.29 9.54
CA SER A 57 10.67 12.62 10.82
C SER A 57 9.95 13.77 11.53
N ALA A 58 9.67 14.87 10.84
CA ALA A 58 9.00 16.03 11.42
C ALA A 58 7.60 15.71 11.95
N VAL A 59 6.85 14.85 11.26
CA VAL A 59 5.52 14.41 11.72
C VAL A 59 5.65 13.50 12.92
N HIS A 60 6.58 12.53 12.90
CA HIS A 60 6.83 11.64 14.03
C HIS A 60 7.16 12.42 15.31
N GLU A 61 8.11 13.35 15.23
CA GLU A 61 8.51 14.22 16.34
C GLU A 61 7.35 15.08 16.85
N ALA A 62 6.47 15.53 15.94
CA ALA A 62 5.40 16.46 16.28
C ALA A 62 4.24 15.81 17.05
N VAL A 63 3.94 14.53 16.84
CA VAL A 63 2.72 13.89 17.38
C VAL A 63 2.96 12.57 18.11
N GLY A 64 4.08 11.86 17.90
CA GLY A 64 4.40 10.60 18.56
C GLY A 64 3.41 9.45 18.28
N LEU A 65 2.48 9.63 17.34
CA LEU A 65 1.52 8.59 16.95
C LEU A 65 2.14 7.63 15.94
N PRO A 66 1.64 6.38 15.86
CA PRO A 66 2.00 5.46 14.79
C PRO A 66 1.75 6.08 13.41
N LEU A 67 2.69 5.89 12.50
CA LEU A 67 2.58 6.41 11.14
C LEU A 67 2.34 5.28 10.13
N LEU A 68 1.57 5.60 9.09
CA LEU A 68 1.42 4.81 7.88
C LEU A 68 1.91 5.67 6.70
N THR A 69 2.68 5.08 5.78
CA THR A 69 3.12 5.77 4.56
C THR A 69 3.54 4.80 3.47
N GLY A 70 3.79 5.29 2.25
CA GLY A 70 4.50 4.53 1.24
C GLY A 70 5.98 4.38 1.63
N ALA A 71 6.57 3.21 1.39
CA ALA A 71 7.99 2.98 1.67
C ALA A 71 8.90 3.91 0.85
N GLY A 72 8.58 4.13 -0.44
CA GLY A 72 9.46 4.88 -1.34
C GLY A 72 10.86 4.27 -1.34
N ASP A 73 11.87 5.13 -1.27
CA ASP A 73 13.29 4.73 -1.18
C ASP A 73 13.82 4.73 0.28
N MET A 74 12.93 4.86 1.27
CA MET A 74 13.30 4.86 2.69
C MET A 74 13.59 3.44 3.17
N THR A 75 14.65 3.27 3.97
CA THR A 75 15.01 1.96 4.53
C THR A 75 14.08 1.56 5.69
N ASP A 76 13.99 0.26 5.96
CA ASP A 76 13.17 -0.26 7.07
C ASP A 76 13.65 0.27 8.43
N GLU A 77 14.95 0.47 8.60
CA GLU A 77 15.54 1.06 9.81
C GLU A 77 15.07 2.50 9.99
N PHE A 78 15.10 3.31 8.92
CA PHE A 78 14.62 4.70 8.95
C PHE A 78 13.12 4.75 9.28
N LEU A 79 12.31 3.95 8.60
CA LEU A 79 10.86 3.89 8.80
C LEU A 79 10.53 3.50 10.25
N THR A 80 11.20 2.48 10.77
CA THR A 80 11.01 2.00 12.14
C THR A 80 11.39 3.06 13.17
N ALA A 81 12.55 3.71 13.00
CA ALA A 81 13.03 4.76 13.90
C ALA A 81 12.10 5.99 13.94
N ASN A 82 11.37 6.23 12.84
CA ASN A 82 10.42 7.34 12.72
C ASN A 82 8.95 6.92 12.93
N GLY A 83 8.72 5.84 13.69
CA GLY A 83 7.38 5.46 14.13
C GLY A 83 6.45 4.94 13.04
N VAL A 84 6.98 4.62 11.85
CA VAL A 84 6.19 3.98 10.79
C VAL A 84 5.92 2.52 11.18
N ARG A 85 4.66 2.15 11.22
CA ARG A 85 4.20 0.79 11.54
C ARG A 85 3.62 0.05 10.34
N VAL A 86 3.23 0.79 9.30
CA VAL A 86 2.75 0.22 8.04
C VAL A 86 3.40 0.99 6.89
N ALA A 87 4.25 0.29 6.15
CA ALA A 87 4.86 0.78 4.90
C ALA A 87 4.20 0.08 3.71
N HIS A 88 3.35 0.81 2.97
CA HIS A 88 2.64 0.21 1.84
C HIS A 88 3.41 0.36 0.53
N GLN A 89 3.28 -0.62 -0.36
CA GLN A 89 3.95 -0.64 -1.66
C GLN A 89 3.17 0.13 -2.75
N GLY A 90 2.05 0.73 -2.38
CA GLY A 90 1.22 1.50 -3.31
C GLY A 90 0.68 0.66 -4.46
N HIS A 91 0.79 1.20 -5.69
CA HIS A 91 0.26 0.58 -6.90
C HIS A 91 1.33 -0.15 -7.74
N LEU A 92 2.50 -0.46 -7.17
CA LEU A 92 3.57 -1.15 -7.88
C LEU A 92 3.12 -2.46 -8.55
N PRO A 93 2.35 -3.35 -7.89
CA PRO A 93 1.88 -4.57 -8.53
C PRO A 93 0.99 -4.30 -9.75
N LEU A 94 0.11 -3.29 -9.68
CA LEU A 94 -0.71 -2.88 -10.81
C LEU A 94 0.14 -2.33 -11.96
N ALA A 95 1.10 -1.46 -11.67
CA ALA A 95 2.02 -0.94 -12.68
C ALA A 95 2.82 -2.06 -13.36
N GLY A 96 3.29 -3.05 -12.59
CA GLY A 96 3.93 -4.25 -13.10
C GLY A 96 3.02 -5.08 -14.02
N ALA A 97 1.78 -5.29 -13.62
CA ALA A 97 0.79 -6.01 -14.43
C ALA A 97 0.50 -5.29 -15.76
N VAL A 98 0.28 -3.96 -15.70
CA VAL A 98 0.07 -3.14 -16.91
C VAL A 98 1.27 -3.21 -17.85
N LYS A 99 2.49 -3.11 -17.31
CA LYS A 99 3.73 -3.23 -18.10
C LYS A 99 3.82 -4.60 -18.77
N GLY A 100 3.59 -5.68 -18.04
CA GLY A 100 3.63 -7.03 -18.58
C GLY A 100 2.60 -7.25 -19.69
N MET A 101 1.35 -6.81 -19.50
CA MET A 101 0.33 -6.88 -20.55
C MET A 101 0.70 -6.05 -21.77
N TYR A 102 1.17 -4.83 -21.58
CA TYR A 102 1.57 -3.94 -22.68
C TYR A 102 2.69 -4.56 -23.50
N ASP A 103 3.75 -5.05 -22.88
CA ASP A 103 4.90 -5.64 -23.57
C ASP A 103 4.49 -6.90 -24.36
N THR A 104 3.66 -7.74 -23.77
CA THR A 104 3.14 -8.94 -24.41
C THR A 104 2.32 -8.62 -25.67
N LEU A 105 1.36 -7.70 -25.54
CA LEU A 105 0.50 -7.31 -26.66
C LEU A 105 1.31 -6.60 -27.76
N LYS A 106 2.28 -5.79 -27.38
CA LYS A 106 3.18 -5.13 -28.34
C LYS A 106 4.00 -6.15 -29.12
N ALA A 107 4.63 -7.10 -28.44
CA ALA A 107 5.42 -8.15 -29.08
C ALA A 107 4.59 -9.00 -30.04
N LEU A 108 3.37 -9.40 -29.66
CA LEU A 108 2.44 -10.12 -30.54
C LEU A 108 2.08 -9.29 -31.78
N ARG A 109 1.81 -8.00 -31.63
CA ARG A 109 1.49 -7.10 -32.74
C ARG A 109 2.68 -6.92 -33.68
N GLU A 110 3.91 -6.97 -33.17
CA GLU A 110 5.16 -6.90 -33.93
C GLU A 110 5.55 -8.24 -34.57
N GLY A 111 4.72 -9.28 -34.42
CA GLY A 111 4.87 -10.58 -35.08
C GLY A 111 5.70 -11.60 -34.30
N VAL A 112 6.01 -11.35 -33.03
CA VAL A 112 6.66 -12.35 -32.19
C VAL A 112 5.71 -13.51 -31.96
N ALA A 113 6.17 -14.75 -32.25
CA ALA A 113 5.33 -15.91 -32.09
C ALA A 113 5.01 -16.20 -30.62
N PRO A 114 3.76 -16.60 -30.27
CA PRO A 114 3.37 -16.84 -28.87
C PRO A 114 4.28 -17.83 -28.11
N ARG A 115 4.86 -18.80 -28.84
CA ARG A 115 5.81 -19.77 -28.26
C ARG A 115 7.07 -19.10 -27.70
N ASP A 116 7.50 -18.02 -28.34
CA ASP A 116 8.74 -17.31 -28.00
C ASP A 116 8.54 -16.36 -26.79
N LEU A 117 7.29 -16.08 -26.40
CA LEU A 117 6.92 -15.29 -25.24
C LEU A 117 6.78 -16.10 -23.94
N ARG A 118 6.80 -17.43 -24.03
CA ARG A 118 6.55 -18.31 -22.86
C ARG A 118 7.50 -18.03 -21.68
N GLY A 119 8.74 -17.66 -21.95
CA GLY A 119 9.74 -17.39 -20.92
C GLY A 119 9.45 -16.13 -20.09
N SER A 120 8.60 -15.22 -20.59
CA SER A 120 8.15 -14.00 -19.88
C SER A 120 6.76 -14.13 -19.24
N MET A 121 6.12 -15.32 -19.38
CA MET A 121 4.78 -15.57 -18.83
C MET A 121 4.86 -16.24 -17.47
N ALA A 122 3.78 -16.11 -16.70
CA ALA A 122 3.61 -16.89 -15.49
C ALA A 122 3.63 -18.39 -15.79
N THR A 123 4.39 -19.16 -15.03
CA THR A 123 4.41 -20.62 -15.15
C THR A 123 3.09 -21.23 -14.72
N SER A 124 2.79 -22.44 -15.16
CA SER A 124 1.59 -23.18 -14.70
C SER A 124 1.60 -23.40 -13.18
N GLU A 125 2.79 -23.56 -12.59
CA GLU A 125 2.96 -23.69 -11.14
C GLU A 125 2.56 -22.38 -10.42
N LEU A 126 3.12 -21.23 -10.85
CA LEU A 126 2.75 -19.93 -10.29
C LEU A 126 1.25 -19.65 -10.46
N MET A 127 0.70 -19.94 -11.65
CA MET A 127 -0.74 -19.80 -11.89
C MET A 127 -1.55 -20.69 -10.95
N GLY A 128 -1.13 -21.93 -10.72
CA GLY A 128 -1.78 -22.83 -9.78
C GLY A 128 -1.76 -22.31 -8.34
N GLN A 129 -0.64 -21.73 -7.90
CA GLN A 129 -0.51 -21.13 -6.58
C GLN A 129 -1.45 -19.91 -6.40
N VAL A 130 -1.37 -18.93 -7.31
CA VAL A 130 -2.13 -17.67 -7.17
C VAL A 130 -3.64 -17.84 -7.37
N THR A 131 -4.06 -18.88 -8.11
CA THR A 131 -5.47 -19.23 -8.31
C THR A 131 -5.98 -20.25 -7.28
N ARG A 132 -5.15 -20.69 -6.33
CA ARG A 132 -5.50 -21.69 -5.31
C ARG A 132 -6.02 -23.01 -5.94
N LYS A 133 -5.42 -23.43 -7.07
CA LYS A 133 -5.87 -24.59 -7.82
C LYS A 133 -6.02 -25.84 -6.95
N ALA A 134 -5.11 -26.09 -6.01
CA ALA A 134 -5.15 -27.25 -5.14
C ALA A 134 -6.42 -27.28 -4.27
N ASP A 135 -6.87 -26.11 -3.76
CA ASP A 135 -8.09 -26.03 -2.96
C ASP A 135 -9.32 -26.34 -3.82
N TYR A 136 -9.38 -25.80 -5.04
CA TYR A 136 -10.47 -26.08 -5.96
C TYR A 136 -10.51 -27.57 -6.40
N ASP A 137 -9.36 -28.17 -6.68
CA ASP A 137 -9.26 -29.59 -7.02
C ASP A 137 -9.76 -30.46 -5.85
N HIS A 138 -9.40 -30.09 -4.60
CA HIS A 138 -9.88 -30.78 -3.41
C HIS A 138 -11.40 -30.65 -3.26
N TRP A 139 -11.97 -29.47 -3.39
CA TRP A 139 -13.41 -29.25 -3.29
C TRP A 139 -14.21 -29.95 -4.38
N ILE A 140 -13.68 -30.02 -5.61
CA ILE A 140 -14.30 -30.81 -6.68
C ILE A 140 -14.38 -32.29 -6.29
N GLN A 141 -13.30 -32.84 -5.72
CA GLN A 141 -13.30 -34.24 -5.27
C GLN A 141 -14.25 -34.49 -4.11
N GLU A 142 -14.35 -33.52 -3.18
CA GLU A 142 -15.17 -33.67 -1.98
C GLU A 142 -16.67 -33.49 -2.24
N TYR A 143 -17.03 -32.52 -3.11
CA TYR A 143 -18.42 -32.09 -3.25
C TYR A 143 -19.06 -32.40 -4.62
N MET A 144 -18.30 -32.80 -5.62
CA MET A 144 -18.81 -32.96 -6.99
C MET A 144 -18.66 -34.37 -7.58
N ASN A 145 -18.12 -35.35 -6.82
CA ASN A 145 -17.99 -36.77 -7.23
C ASN A 145 -18.94 -37.68 -6.43
#